data_1f479842228a7ef0b6427108ae32f7cc
#
_entry.id   1f479842228a7ef0b6427108ae32f7cc
#
_cell.length_a   1.000
_cell.length_b   1.000
_cell.length_c   1.000
_cell.angle_alpha   90.00
_cell.angle_beta   90.00
_cell.angle_gamma   90.00
#
_symmetry.space_group_name_H-M   'P 1'
#
loop_
_entity.id
_entity.type
_entity.pdbx_description
1 polymer ?
#
loop_
_entity_poly.entity_id
_entity_poly.type
_entity_poly.pdbx_seq_one_letter_code
_entity_poly.pdbx_strand_id
1 'polypeptide(L)'
;MGNQVDQSRTDPLPAWNDGRSKDSILSFVAKVTTPGSPDFVPIPERIATFDNDGTLWPEYPVPVQFAFVIDELNRRVPTEPKLAADPMVQAALAGDLAKLLAGQHFEGLMRIAAHTHAGMTTDEFCATVEAWLAMAKHPRFGRPYGEVIYQPMDELLRYLSAHGFKNFIVSGGGADFMRVWVERVYGIPPEQVVGSTGRTKFELRETGPVLVKTLDHLFVDDNEGKPVGIQQFIGRRPIASFGNSDGDHAMLQYTTINNPRPSFGLIVHHSDDQREYAYDAKPKITGKLIEALKEAPQRGWTIVDMKQDWNVIFPFEREILRHLDT
;
A
#
# COMPACT_ATOMS: atom_id res chain seq x y z
N MET A 1 10.20 -17.81 -48.88
CA MET A 1 9.45 -16.64 -48.37
C MET A 1 8.87 -17.05 -47.02
N GLY A 2 9.61 -16.79 -45.97
CA GLY A 2 9.20 -17.14 -44.59
C GLY A 2 8.30 -16.06 -44.03
N ASN A 3 7.07 -16.42 -43.66
CA ASN A 3 6.19 -15.59 -42.88
C ASN A 3 6.85 -15.35 -41.51
N GLN A 4 7.41 -14.18 -41.31
CA GLN A 4 7.61 -13.65 -39.96
C GLN A 4 6.23 -13.40 -39.39
N VAL A 5 5.80 -14.25 -38.47
CA VAL A 5 4.67 -13.98 -37.58
C VAL A 5 5.11 -12.79 -36.72
N ASP A 6 4.57 -11.62 -37.04
CA ASP A 6 4.63 -10.43 -36.20
C ASP A 6 3.93 -10.79 -34.89
N GLN A 7 4.74 -11.18 -33.87
CA GLN A 7 4.26 -11.24 -32.51
C GLN A 7 4.05 -9.78 -32.10
N SER A 8 2.85 -9.28 -32.35
CA SER A 8 2.38 -8.04 -31.72
C SER A 8 2.64 -8.17 -30.21
N ARG A 9 3.68 -7.50 -29.73
CA ARG A 9 3.97 -7.42 -28.30
C ARG A 9 2.72 -6.79 -27.67
N THR A 10 1.92 -7.58 -26.98
CA THR A 10 0.84 -7.07 -26.17
C THR A 10 1.42 -6.07 -25.18
N ASP A 11 0.83 -4.87 -25.13
CA ASP A 11 1.23 -3.83 -24.20
C ASP A 11 1.23 -4.39 -22.76
N PRO A 12 2.35 -4.37 -22.05
CA PRO A 12 2.42 -4.93 -20.70
C PRO A 12 1.71 -4.08 -19.64
N LEU A 13 1.42 -2.82 -19.95
CA LEU A 13 0.80 -1.84 -19.04
C LEU A 13 -0.40 -1.14 -19.72
N PRO A 14 -1.45 -1.89 -20.09
CA PRO A 14 -2.54 -1.36 -20.91
C PRO A 14 -3.47 -0.37 -20.18
N ALA A 15 -3.40 -0.25 -18.85
CA ALA A 15 -4.11 0.79 -18.11
C ALA A 15 -3.33 2.11 -18.00
N TRP A 16 -2.11 2.14 -18.51
CA TRP A 16 -1.29 3.34 -18.58
C TRP A 16 -1.41 3.97 -19.97
N ASN A 17 -1.58 5.28 -20.03
CA ASN A 17 -1.41 6.02 -21.28
C ASN A 17 0.04 5.98 -21.74
N ASP A 18 0.25 5.97 -23.07
CA ASP A 18 1.58 6.13 -23.61
C ASP A 18 2.12 7.50 -23.25
N GLY A 19 3.35 7.55 -22.75
CA GLY A 19 3.97 8.76 -22.28
C GLY A 19 5.14 8.52 -21.34
N ARG A 20 5.66 9.62 -20.78
CA ARG A 20 6.90 9.62 -20.05
C ARG A 20 6.91 8.68 -18.83
N SER A 21 5.80 8.60 -18.09
CA SER A 21 5.70 7.77 -16.90
C SER A 21 5.80 6.29 -17.25
N LYS A 22 5.04 5.82 -18.24
CA LYS A 22 5.09 4.45 -18.76
C LYS A 22 6.47 4.11 -19.34
N ASP A 23 7.02 4.99 -20.17
CA ASP A 23 8.34 4.81 -20.78
C ASP A 23 9.46 4.70 -19.74
N SER A 24 9.38 5.48 -18.67
CA SER A 24 10.35 5.44 -17.56
C SER A 24 10.36 4.08 -16.86
N ILE A 25 9.16 3.52 -16.59
CA ILE A 25 9.01 2.19 -16.00
C ILE A 25 9.60 1.12 -16.91
N LEU A 26 9.18 1.10 -18.19
CA LEU A 26 9.62 0.09 -19.16
C LEU A 26 11.13 0.16 -19.39
N SER A 27 11.69 1.38 -19.50
CA SER A 27 13.12 1.61 -19.67
C SER A 27 13.93 1.16 -18.46
N PHE A 28 13.47 1.46 -17.25
CA PHE A 28 14.14 1.01 -16.03
C PHE A 28 14.18 -0.53 -15.95
N VAL A 29 13.03 -1.17 -16.15
CA VAL A 29 12.95 -2.64 -16.09
C VAL A 29 13.85 -3.28 -17.15
N ALA A 30 13.78 -2.82 -18.39
CA ALA A 30 14.64 -3.31 -19.48
C ALA A 30 16.13 -3.13 -19.14
N LYS A 31 16.50 -1.98 -18.59
CA LYS A 31 17.89 -1.65 -18.20
C LYS A 31 18.44 -2.65 -17.18
N VAL A 32 17.68 -2.98 -16.14
CA VAL A 32 18.16 -3.81 -15.03
C VAL A 32 17.96 -5.32 -15.27
N THR A 33 17.20 -5.71 -16.29
CA THR A 33 16.88 -7.11 -16.55
C THR A 33 17.58 -7.70 -17.78
N THR A 34 18.14 -6.85 -18.66
CA THR A 34 18.82 -7.31 -19.90
C THR A 34 20.15 -7.99 -19.56
N PRO A 35 20.31 -9.29 -19.84
CA PRO A 35 21.56 -10.01 -19.61
C PRO A 35 22.72 -9.38 -20.39
N GLY A 36 23.88 -9.23 -19.74
CA GLY A 36 25.08 -8.63 -20.33
C GLY A 36 25.09 -7.10 -20.34
N SER A 37 24.02 -6.43 -19.93
CA SER A 37 24.01 -4.99 -19.68
C SER A 37 24.93 -4.64 -18.49
N PRO A 38 25.69 -3.53 -18.54
CA PRO A 38 26.46 -3.05 -17.37
C PRO A 38 25.57 -2.72 -16.18
N ASP A 39 24.28 -2.47 -16.43
CA ASP A 39 23.27 -2.13 -15.44
C ASP A 39 22.45 -3.35 -14.97
N PHE A 40 22.80 -4.55 -15.44
CA PHE A 40 22.09 -5.76 -15.07
C PHE A 40 22.13 -6.01 -13.56
N VAL A 41 20.96 -6.29 -13.00
CA VAL A 41 20.79 -6.63 -11.58
C VAL A 41 20.38 -8.10 -11.47
N PRO A 42 21.09 -8.94 -10.69
CA PRO A 42 20.70 -10.33 -10.47
C PRO A 42 19.32 -10.45 -9.82
N ILE A 43 18.56 -11.49 -10.20
CA ILE A 43 17.19 -11.74 -9.69
C ILE A 43 17.09 -11.62 -8.15
N PRO A 44 18.00 -12.19 -7.33
CA PRO A 44 17.88 -12.07 -5.86
C PRO A 44 17.99 -10.62 -5.32
N GLU A 45 18.49 -9.69 -6.13
CA GLU A 45 18.67 -8.29 -5.78
C GLU A 45 17.57 -7.38 -6.36
N ARG A 46 16.67 -7.93 -7.18
CA ARG A 46 15.53 -7.17 -7.74
C ARG A 46 14.42 -7.06 -6.71
N ILE A 47 14.55 -6.09 -5.82
CA ILE A 47 13.58 -5.78 -4.77
C ILE A 47 12.84 -4.50 -5.15
N ALA A 48 11.51 -4.57 -5.14
CA ALA A 48 10.62 -3.43 -5.29
C ALA A 48 9.76 -3.27 -4.04
N THR A 49 9.61 -2.04 -3.55
CA THR A 49 8.78 -1.71 -2.39
C THR A 49 7.66 -0.77 -2.79
N PHE A 50 6.47 -1.05 -2.28
CA PHE A 50 5.26 -0.31 -2.55
C PHE A 50 4.61 0.14 -1.25
N ASP A 51 4.26 1.40 -1.15
CA ASP A 51 3.23 1.77 -0.19
C ASP A 51 1.88 1.17 -0.63
N ASN A 52 0.92 1.10 0.28
CA ASN A 52 -0.37 0.50 0.03
C ASN A 52 -1.47 1.56 -0.17
N ASP A 53 -1.78 2.30 0.89
CA ASP A 53 -2.86 3.29 0.90
C ASP A 53 -2.50 4.50 0.03
N GLY A 54 -3.30 4.80 -0.99
CA GLY A 54 -3.01 5.84 -1.98
C GLY A 54 -2.03 5.42 -3.09
N THR A 55 -1.39 4.25 -2.99
CA THR A 55 -0.45 3.74 -4.00
C THR A 55 -0.99 2.53 -4.75
N LEU A 56 -1.57 1.56 -4.05
CA LEU A 56 -2.14 0.33 -4.64
C LEU A 56 -3.67 0.34 -4.61
N TRP A 57 -4.27 1.04 -3.67
CA TRP A 57 -5.71 1.27 -3.55
C TRP A 57 -6.00 2.64 -2.93
N PRO A 58 -7.27 3.15 -2.97
CA PRO A 58 -7.62 4.44 -2.39
C PRO A 58 -7.41 4.49 -0.88
N GLU A 59 -6.91 5.63 -0.40
CA GLU A 59 -6.85 5.96 1.02
C GLU A 59 -7.99 6.89 1.48
N TYR A 60 -8.83 7.35 0.55
CA TYR A 60 -9.96 8.23 0.80
C TYR A 60 -11.30 7.50 0.67
N PRO A 61 -12.37 7.91 1.43
CA PRO A 61 -12.43 9.10 2.30
C PRO A 61 -11.69 8.92 3.64
N VAL A 62 -11.33 7.70 4.01
CA VAL A 62 -10.50 7.33 5.16
C VAL A 62 -9.68 6.09 4.80
N PRO A 63 -8.46 5.91 5.34
CA PRO A 63 -7.70 4.68 5.13
C PRO A 63 -8.54 3.44 5.49
N VAL A 64 -8.42 2.39 4.68
CA VAL A 64 -9.31 1.21 4.80
C VAL A 64 -9.22 0.53 6.16
N GLN A 65 -8.01 0.42 6.72
CA GLN A 65 -7.85 -0.12 8.07
C GLN A 65 -8.53 0.77 9.13
N PHE A 66 -8.58 2.08 8.92
CA PHE A 66 -9.28 2.96 9.84
C PHE A 66 -10.80 2.76 9.77
N ALA A 67 -11.36 2.53 8.58
CA ALA A 67 -12.77 2.14 8.45
C ALA A 67 -13.06 0.83 9.21
N PHE A 68 -12.20 -0.18 9.08
CA PHE A 68 -12.28 -1.42 9.87
C PHE A 68 -12.27 -1.15 11.38
N VAL A 69 -11.34 -0.32 11.85
CA VAL A 69 -11.21 0.03 13.27
C VAL A 69 -12.48 0.71 13.80
N ILE A 70 -13.05 1.65 13.06
CA ILE A 70 -14.30 2.32 13.44
C ILE A 70 -15.47 1.35 13.52
N ASP A 71 -15.62 0.47 12.55
CA ASP A 71 -16.70 -0.53 12.54
C ASP A 71 -16.54 -1.52 13.70
N GLU A 72 -15.32 -1.95 13.98
CA GLU A 72 -15.02 -2.85 15.11
C GLU A 72 -15.27 -2.17 16.47
N LEU A 73 -14.93 -0.88 16.61
CA LEU A 73 -15.26 -0.10 17.80
C LEU A 73 -16.78 0.02 17.99
N ASN A 74 -17.52 0.35 16.94
CA ASN A 74 -18.98 0.43 16.98
C ASN A 74 -19.62 -0.91 17.42
N ARG A 75 -19.05 -2.02 17.00
CA ARG A 75 -19.51 -3.37 17.38
C ARG A 75 -19.21 -3.69 18.85
N ARG A 76 -18.05 -3.29 19.38
CA ARG A 76 -17.56 -3.71 20.70
C ARG A 76 -17.97 -2.78 21.84
N VAL A 77 -17.98 -1.47 21.60
CA VAL A 77 -18.28 -0.45 22.64
C VAL A 77 -19.58 -0.72 23.42
N PRO A 78 -20.68 -1.19 22.82
CA PRO A 78 -21.91 -1.49 23.58
C PRO A 78 -21.75 -2.57 24.68
N THR A 79 -20.77 -3.45 24.54
CA THR A 79 -20.55 -4.57 25.47
C THR A 79 -19.29 -4.45 26.31
N GLU A 80 -18.42 -3.45 26.03
CA GLU A 80 -17.12 -3.25 26.68
C GLU A 80 -17.03 -1.87 27.34
N PRO A 81 -17.49 -1.71 28.59
CA PRO A 81 -17.52 -0.40 29.27
C PRO A 81 -16.14 0.30 29.39
N LYS A 82 -15.07 -0.49 29.53
CA LYS A 82 -13.70 0.06 29.59
C LYS A 82 -13.29 0.68 28.24
N LEU A 83 -13.64 0.03 27.14
CA LEU A 83 -13.40 0.53 25.79
C LEU A 83 -14.23 1.79 25.53
N ALA A 84 -15.51 1.76 25.93
CA ALA A 84 -16.41 2.92 25.83
C ALA A 84 -15.93 4.15 26.60
N ALA A 85 -15.21 3.97 27.72
CA ALA A 85 -14.68 5.05 28.56
C ALA A 85 -13.35 5.63 28.05
N ASP A 86 -12.68 5.01 27.08
CA ASP A 86 -11.41 5.50 26.55
C ASP A 86 -11.61 6.79 25.73
N PRO A 87 -10.92 7.91 26.08
CA PRO A 87 -11.10 9.19 25.40
C PRO A 87 -10.70 9.18 23.91
N MET A 88 -9.79 8.27 23.51
CA MET A 88 -9.38 8.14 22.10
C MET A 88 -10.42 7.36 21.31
N VAL A 89 -11.02 6.33 21.92
CA VAL A 89 -12.16 5.60 21.34
C VAL A 89 -13.35 6.53 21.13
N GLN A 90 -13.66 7.37 22.11
CA GLN A 90 -14.71 8.38 21.98
C GLN A 90 -14.43 9.38 20.85
N ALA A 91 -13.17 9.86 20.77
CA ALA A 91 -12.76 10.74 19.67
C ALA A 91 -12.91 10.05 18.30
N ALA A 92 -12.52 8.78 18.19
CA ALA A 92 -12.66 8.00 16.97
C ALA A 92 -14.12 7.89 16.52
N LEU A 93 -15.00 7.48 17.42
CA LEU A 93 -16.43 7.34 17.14
C LEU A 93 -17.13 8.69 16.87
N ALA A 94 -16.61 9.77 17.44
CA ALA A 94 -17.08 11.14 17.14
C ALA A 94 -16.53 11.71 15.83
N GLY A 95 -15.60 11.02 15.17
CA GLY A 95 -14.93 11.53 13.96
C GLY A 95 -13.97 12.70 14.24
N ASP A 96 -13.48 12.83 15.47
CA ASP A 96 -12.50 13.87 15.87
C ASP A 96 -11.11 13.50 15.36
N LEU A 97 -10.94 13.66 14.04
CA LEU A 97 -9.69 13.36 13.34
C LEU A 97 -8.52 14.19 13.87
N ALA A 98 -8.76 15.44 14.27
CA ALA A 98 -7.71 16.32 14.79
C ALA A 98 -7.06 15.72 16.03
N LYS A 99 -7.88 15.16 16.93
CA LYS A 99 -7.38 14.48 18.14
C LYS A 99 -6.68 13.16 17.84
N LEU A 100 -7.16 12.41 16.85
CA LEU A 100 -6.58 11.12 16.44
C LEU A 100 -5.24 11.27 15.73
N LEU A 101 -5.11 12.34 14.94
CA LEU A 101 -3.91 12.65 14.17
C LEU A 101 -2.92 13.53 14.95
N ALA A 102 -3.26 13.95 16.18
CA ALA A 102 -2.37 14.70 17.04
C ALA A 102 -1.18 13.83 17.48
N GLY A 103 0.01 14.44 17.57
CA GLY A 103 1.25 13.74 17.91
C GLY A 103 2.08 13.37 16.68
N GLN A 104 3.17 12.64 16.91
CA GLN A 104 4.03 12.12 15.84
C GLN A 104 3.51 10.76 15.36
N HIS A 105 3.65 10.48 14.07
CA HIS A 105 3.38 9.15 13.46
C HIS A 105 1.97 8.59 13.73
N PHE A 106 0.93 9.46 13.78
CA PHE A 106 -0.45 9.01 13.98
C PHE A 106 -0.66 8.13 15.24
N GLU A 107 0.04 8.43 16.33
CA GLU A 107 0.02 7.62 17.58
C GLU A 107 -1.40 7.33 18.07
N GLY A 108 -2.31 8.29 17.95
CA GLY A 108 -3.71 8.11 18.34
C GLY A 108 -4.41 7.02 17.54
N LEU A 109 -4.26 7.03 16.22
CA LEU A 109 -4.81 6.03 15.31
C LEU A 109 -4.22 4.65 15.59
N MET A 110 -2.91 4.57 15.73
CA MET A 110 -2.22 3.31 15.99
C MET A 110 -2.61 2.72 17.34
N ARG A 111 -2.79 3.57 18.34
CA ARG A 111 -3.25 3.17 19.67
C ARG A 111 -4.67 2.61 19.63
N ILE A 112 -5.58 3.23 18.90
CA ILE A 112 -6.95 2.74 18.72
C ILE A 112 -6.96 1.43 17.96
N ALA A 113 -6.20 1.33 16.87
CA ALA A 113 -6.05 0.09 16.14
C ALA A 113 -5.56 -1.05 17.05
N ALA A 114 -4.54 -0.79 17.87
CA ALA A 114 -4.05 -1.75 18.84
C ALA A 114 -5.11 -2.15 19.88
N HIS A 115 -5.91 -1.20 20.38
CA HIS A 115 -7.01 -1.50 21.32
C HIS A 115 -8.11 -2.39 20.73
N THR A 116 -8.38 -2.31 19.42
CA THR A 116 -9.42 -3.13 18.78
C THR A 116 -9.09 -4.62 18.73
N HIS A 117 -7.81 -4.99 18.85
CA HIS A 117 -7.40 -6.38 18.73
C HIS A 117 -6.46 -6.89 19.82
N ALA A 118 -6.11 -6.06 20.82
CA ALA A 118 -5.33 -6.51 21.95
C ALA A 118 -6.05 -7.62 22.73
N GLY A 119 -5.31 -8.67 23.08
CA GLY A 119 -5.84 -9.86 23.74
C GLY A 119 -6.41 -10.93 22.79
N MET A 120 -6.63 -10.60 21.51
CA MET A 120 -6.97 -11.58 20.48
C MET A 120 -5.75 -12.41 20.10
N THR A 121 -5.96 -13.66 19.72
CA THR A 121 -4.94 -14.41 18.97
C THR A 121 -4.80 -13.84 17.56
N THR A 122 -3.66 -14.12 16.91
CA THR A 122 -3.47 -13.75 15.50
C THR A 122 -4.55 -14.35 14.60
N ASP A 123 -4.98 -15.58 14.86
CA ASP A 123 -6.00 -16.27 14.07
C ASP A 123 -7.38 -15.64 14.25
N GLU A 124 -7.75 -15.28 15.51
CA GLU A 124 -9.01 -14.56 15.78
C GLU A 124 -9.04 -13.20 15.10
N PHE A 125 -7.90 -12.49 15.10
CA PHE A 125 -7.79 -11.22 14.40
C PHE A 125 -7.94 -11.40 12.88
N CYS A 126 -7.25 -12.36 12.28
CA CYS A 126 -7.38 -12.68 10.85
C CYS A 126 -8.83 -12.98 10.48
N ALA A 127 -9.51 -13.85 11.23
CA ALA A 127 -10.91 -14.18 11.00
C ALA A 127 -11.83 -12.95 11.11
N THR A 128 -11.56 -12.03 12.05
CA THR A 128 -12.32 -10.78 12.20
C THR A 128 -12.15 -9.87 10.99
N VAL A 129 -10.92 -9.71 10.49
CA VAL A 129 -10.63 -8.91 9.30
C VAL A 129 -11.27 -9.53 8.05
N GLU A 130 -11.18 -10.84 7.88
CA GLU A 130 -11.81 -11.54 6.75
C GLU A 130 -13.34 -11.36 6.74
N ALA A 131 -13.98 -11.54 7.89
CA ALA A 131 -15.42 -11.36 8.02
C ALA A 131 -15.86 -9.92 7.70
N TRP A 132 -15.08 -8.94 8.14
CA TRP A 132 -15.35 -7.53 7.83
C TRP A 132 -15.18 -7.24 6.33
N LEU A 133 -14.08 -7.66 5.72
CA LEU A 133 -13.80 -7.45 4.29
C LEU A 133 -14.83 -8.12 3.37
N ALA A 134 -15.43 -9.22 3.80
CA ALA A 134 -16.51 -9.90 3.06
C ALA A 134 -17.79 -9.06 2.92
N MET A 135 -18.01 -8.10 3.84
CA MET A 135 -19.23 -7.28 3.88
C MET A 135 -18.95 -5.81 3.58
N ALA A 136 -17.77 -5.30 3.93
CA ALA A 136 -17.42 -3.91 3.82
C ALA A 136 -17.29 -3.45 2.37
N LYS A 137 -17.81 -2.26 2.09
CA LYS A 137 -17.78 -1.65 0.77
C LYS A 137 -17.23 -0.24 0.86
N HIS A 138 -16.46 0.13 -0.16
CA HIS A 138 -15.97 1.50 -0.29
C HIS A 138 -17.15 2.46 -0.46
N PRO A 139 -17.26 3.52 0.37
CA PRO A 139 -18.48 4.35 0.43
C PRO A 139 -18.77 5.10 -0.87
N ARG A 140 -17.75 5.51 -1.63
CA ARG A 140 -17.94 6.20 -2.91
C ARG A 140 -18.33 5.24 -4.04
N PHE A 141 -17.72 4.07 -4.08
CA PHE A 141 -17.86 3.15 -5.22
C PHE A 141 -18.90 2.06 -4.99
N GLY A 142 -19.34 1.82 -3.74
CA GLY A 142 -20.33 0.79 -3.38
C GLY A 142 -19.84 -0.64 -3.63
N ARG A 143 -18.54 -0.83 -3.87
CA ARG A 143 -17.90 -2.12 -4.17
C ARG A 143 -17.07 -2.62 -3.00
N PRO A 144 -16.88 -3.95 -2.87
CA PRO A 144 -15.91 -4.51 -1.92
C PRO A 144 -14.54 -3.86 -2.06
N TYR A 145 -13.84 -3.62 -0.96
CA TYR A 145 -12.54 -2.96 -1.00
C TYR A 145 -11.52 -3.66 -1.90
N GLY A 146 -11.52 -4.99 -1.94
CA GLY A 146 -10.61 -5.75 -2.81
C GLY A 146 -10.87 -5.60 -4.32
N GLU A 147 -12.00 -5.01 -4.73
CA GLU A 147 -12.30 -4.67 -6.12
C GLU A 147 -11.94 -3.22 -6.46
N VAL A 148 -11.64 -2.41 -5.44
CA VAL A 148 -11.30 -0.99 -5.58
C VAL A 148 -9.79 -0.84 -5.43
N ILE A 149 -9.06 -1.44 -6.38
CA ILE A 149 -7.59 -1.36 -6.48
C ILE A 149 -7.20 -0.54 -7.70
N TYR A 150 -6.03 0.07 -7.69
CA TYR A 150 -5.53 0.78 -8.86
C TYR A 150 -5.04 -0.21 -9.91
N GLN A 151 -5.80 -0.35 -10.98
CA GLN A 151 -5.50 -1.25 -12.10
C GLN A 151 -4.10 -1.02 -12.70
N PRO A 152 -3.64 0.23 -12.91
CA PRO A 152 -2.29 0.47 -13.42
C PRO A 152 -1.20 -0.07 -12.49
N MET A 153 -1.41 0.02 -11.18
CA MET A 153 -0.43 -0.46 -10.21
C MET A 153 -0.46 -1.99 -10.07
N ASP A 154 -1.62 -2.64 -10.20
CA ASP A 154 -1.71 -4.10 -10.30
C ASP A 154 -0.98 -4.64 -11.56
N GLU A 155 -1.15 -3.97 -12.68
CA GLU A 155 -0.39 -4.30 -13.91
C GLU A 155 1.13 -4.14 -13.69
N LEU A 156 1.54 -3.09 -13.00
CA LEU A 156 2.95 -2.87 -12.66
C LEU A 156 3.51 -3.94 -11.73
N LEU A 157 2.75 -4.35 -10.70
CA LEU A 157 3.14 -5.46 -9.82
C LEU A 157 3.37 -6.74 -10.59
N ARG A 158 2.46 -7.10 -11.50
CA ARG A 158 2.55 -8.29 -12.37
C ARG A 158 3.72 -8.18 -13.35
N TYR A 159 3.91 -7.01 -13.94
CA TYR A 159 5.01 -6.74 -14.87
C TYR A 159 6.37 -6.91 -14.20
N LEU A 160 6.55 -6.34 -13.00
CA LEU A 160 7.78 -6.50 -12.23
C LEU A 160 8.01 -7.96 -11.82
N SER A 161 6.97 -8.66 -11.34
CA SER A 161 7.06 -10.08 -10.98
C SER A 161 7.49 -10.93 -12.16
N ALA A 162 6.93 -10.70 -13.36
CA ALA A 162 7.30 -11.39 -14.59
C ALA A 162 8.78 -11.14 -14.99
N HIS A 163 9.37 -10.05 -14.53
CA HIS A 163 10.78 -9.70 -14.72
C HIS A 163 11.67 -10.07 -13.52
N GLY A 164 11.18 -10.94 -12.63
CA GLY A 164 11.95 -11.49 -11.52
C GLY A 164 12.15 -10.57 -10.33
N PHE A 165 11.32 -9.53 -10.20
CA PHE A 165 11.31 -8.72 -8.98
C PHE A 165 10.51 -9.42 -7.87
N LYS A 166 10.97 -9.22 -6.63
CA LYS A 166 10.17 -9.47 -5.43
C LYS A 166 9.51 -8.17 -5.02
N ASN A 167 8.18 -8.13 -5.05
CA ASN A 167 7.40 -6.98 -4.66
C ASN A 167 7.06 -7.08 -3.17
N PHE A 168 7.42 -6.07 -2.40
CA PHE A 168 7.08 -5.95 -0.99
C PHE A 168 6.14 -4.78 -0.78
N ILE A 169 5.14 -4.96 0.07
CA ILE A 169 4.41 -3.83 0.64
C ILE A 169 5.23 -3.28 1.80
N VAL A 170 5.35 -1.94 1.88
CA VAL A 170 6.01 -1.21 2.98
C VAL A 170 5.10 -0.04 3.33
N SER A 171 4.27 -0.21 4.37
CA SER A 171 3.12 0.66 4.64
C SER A 171 3.03 1.09 6.10
N GLY A 172 2.57 2.31 6.32
CA GLY A 172 2.17 2.80 7.65
C GLY A 172 1.01 2.00 8.28
N GLY A 173 0.22 1.30 7.45
CA GLY A 173 -0.83 0.39 7.90
C GLY A 173 -0.31 -0.83 8.66
N GLY A 174 -1.20 -1.51 9.37
CA GLY A 174 -0.87 -2.71 10.15
C GLY A 174 -0.53 -3.91 9.28
N ALA A 175 0.66 -4.50 9.46
CA ALA A 175 1.10 -5.67 8.69
C ALA A 175 0.10 -6.82 8.77
N ASP A 176 -0.39 -7.14 9.97
CA ASP A 176 -1.31 -8.25 10.18
C ASP A 176 -2.68 -8.03 9.50
N PHE A 177 -3.15 -6.77 9.40
CA PHE A 177 -4.36 -6.44 8.66
C PHE A 177 -4.18 -6.70 7.16
N MET A 178 -3.06 -6.24 6.59
CA MET A 178 -2.78 -6.41 5.18
C MET A 178 -2.54 -7.87 4.78
N ARG A 179 -1.83 -8.64 5.60
CA ARG A 179 -1.51 -10.06 5.36
C ARG A 179 -2.74 -10.95 5.12
N VAL A 180 -3.90 -10.54 5.63
CA VAL A 180 -5.16 -11.30 5.47
C VAL A 180 -5.64 -11.35 4.01
N TRP A 181 -5.33 -10.33 3.20
CA TRP A 181 -5.98 -10.16 1.90
C TRP A 181 -5.04 -9.88 0.73
N VAL A 182 -3.82 -9.39 0.97
CA VAL A 182 -2.92 -8.94 -0.11
C VAL A 182 -2.52 -10.04 -1.08
N GLU A 183 -2.39 -11.29 -0.63
CA GLU A 183 -2.06 -12.41 -1.51
C GLU A 183 -3.17 -12.66 -2.53
N ARG A 184 -4.42 -12.65 -2.06
CA ARG A 184 -5.59 -12.83 -2.92
C ARG A 184 -5.77 -11.67 -3.91
N VAL A 185 -5.47 -10.45 -3.50
CA VAL A 185 -5.74 -9.24 -4.29
C VAL A 185 -4.58 -8.89 -5.21
N TYR A 186 -3.35 -8.91 -4.71
CA TYR A 186 -2.15 -8.47 -5.43
C TYR A 186 -1.19 -9.60 -5.83
N GLY A 187 -1.43 -10.83 -5.34
CA GLY A 187 -0.47 -11.92 -5.51
C GLY A 187 0.83 -11.72 -4.71
N ILE A 188 0.81 -10.86 -3.70
CA ILE A 188 1.94 -10.63 -2.80
C ILE A 188 1.76 -11.52 -1.57
N PRO A 189 2.65 -12.49 -1.31
CA PRO A 189 2.52 -13.39 -0.17
C PRO A 189 2.72 -12.64 1.17
N PRO A 190 2.12 -13.13 2.28
CA PRO A 190 2.10 -12.41 3.56
C PRO A 190 3.48 -12.12 4.15
N GLU A 191 4.51 -12.93 3.86
CA GLU A 191 5.89 -12.69 4.26
C GLU A 191 6.54 -11.51 3.50
N GLN A 192 5.95 -11.04 2.42
CA GLN A 192 6.40 -9.84 1.69
C GLN A 192 5.63 -8.57 2.09
N VAL A 193 4.98 -8.59 3.25
CA VAL A 193 4.28 -7.43 3.81
C VAL A 193 5.04 -6.92 5.03
N VAL A 194 5.60 -5.72 4.89
CA VAL A 194 6.16 -4.91 5.96
C VAL A 194 5.15 -3.83 6.30
N GLY A 195 4.92 -3.60 7.59
CA GLY A 195 3.96 -2.61 8.06
C GLY A 195 4.10 -2.37 9.54
N SER A 196 3.30 -1.45 10.06
CA SER A 196 3.26 -1.22 11.49
C SER A 196 2.85 -2.47 12.25
N THR A 197 3.58 -2.80 13.31
CA THR A 197 3.38 -4.03 14.09
C THR A 197 3.46 -3.77 15.59
N GLY A 198 2.59 -4.43 16.35
CA GLY A 198 2.73 -4.58 17.80
C GLY A 198 3.39 -5.92 18.16
N ARG A 199 3.84 -6.04 19.40
CA ARG A 199 4.38 -7.30 19.90
C ARG A 199 3.27 -8.35 20.04
N THR A 200 3.60 -9.59 19.73
CA THR A 200 2.81 -10.76 20.08
C THR A 200 3.46 -11.54 21.22
N LYS A 201 2.66 -12.23 22.02
CA LYS A 201 3.09 -13.12 23.09
C LYS A 201 2.76 -14.55 22.72
N PHE A 202 3.72 -15.44 22.84
CA PHE A 202 3.47 -16.87 22.73
C PHE A 202 2.78 -17.40 23.99
N GLU A 203 1.69 -18.16 23.81
CA GLU A 203 1.02 -18.88 24.87
C GLU A 203 0.78 -20.34 24.44
N LEU A 204 1.03 -21.26 25.36
CA LEU A 204 0.67 -22.67 25.19
C LEU A 204 -0.63 -22.91 25.96
N ARG A 205 -1.72 -23.10 25.24
CA ARG A 205 -3.06 -23.38 25.77
C ARG A 205 -3.38 -24.87 25.65
N GLU A 206 -4.42 -25.32 26.28
CA GLU A 206 -4.90 -26.71 26.12
C GLU A 206 -5.25 -27.06 24.69
N THR A 207 -5.70 -26.06 23.90
CA THR A 207 -6.01 -26.19 22.46
C THR A 207 -4.79 -26.13 21.55
N GLY A 208 -3.61 -25.85 22.09
CA GLY A 208 -2.36 -25.75 21.32
C GLY A 208 -1.65 -24.40 21.46
N PRO A 209 -0.55 -24.20 20.70
CA PRO A 209 0.20 -22.96 20.72
C PRO A 209 -0.55 -21.83 20.01
N VAL A 210 -0.56 -20.65 20.62
CA VAL A 210 -1.16 -19.44 20.05
C VAL A 210 -0.23 -18.24 20.18
N LEU A 211 -0.38 -17.25 19.29
CA LEU A 211 0.22 -15.93 19.40
C LEU A 211 -0.87 -14.94 19.76
N VAL A 212 -0.71 -14.25 20.88
CA VAL A 212 -1.67 -13.26 21.41
C VAL A 212 -1.14 -11.86 21.14
N LYS A 213 -1.93 -10.99 20.55
CA LYS A 213 -1.59 -9.59 20.27
C LYS A 213 -1.59 -8.77 21.56
N THR A 214 -0.55 -7.94 21.74
CA THR A 214 -0.42 -7.07 22.91
C THR A 214 -0.43 -5.61 22.49
N LEU A 215 -0.52 -4.69 23.48
CA LEU A 215 -0.41 -3.25 23.25
C LEU A 215 1.05 -2.74 23.31
N ASP A 216 2.00 -3.65 23.56
CA ASP A 216 3.39 -3.26 23.82
C ASP A 216 4.20 -3.14 22.54
N HIS A 217 5.22 -2.27 22.59
CA HIS A 217 6.26 -2.15 21.56
C HIS A 217 5.73 -2.02 20.13
N LEU A 218 4.99 -0.94 19.89
CA LEU A 218 4.52 -0.61 18.55
C LEU A 218 5.69 -0.12 17.69
N PHE A 219 5.98 -0.83 16.60
CA PHE A 219 6.80 -0.35 15.51
C PHE A 219 5.89 0.34 14.49
N VAL A 220 6.18 1.60 14.16
CA VAL A 220 5.44 2.38 13.16
C VAL A 220 6.26 2.43 11.87
N ASP A 221 5.74 1.83 10.81
CA ASP A 221 6.40 1.72 9.50
C ASP A 221 6.00 2.88 8.58
N ASP A 222 6.17 4.11 9.07
CA ASP A 222 5.84 5.33 8.33
C ASP A 222 7.01 6.31 8.34
N ASN A 223 7.13 7.18 7.34
CA ASN A 223 8.24 8.10 7.17
C ASN A 223 9.60 7.38 7.29
N GLU A 224 10.46 7.80 8.25
CA GLU A 224 11.76 7.17 8.53
C GLU A 224 11.64 5.72 9.03
N GLY A 225 10.46 5.32 9.50
CA GLY A 225 10.16 3.92 9.85
C GLY A 225 10.26 3.00 8.66
N LYS A 226 9.84 3.42 7.45
CA LYS A 226 9.87 2.58 6.25
C LYS A 226 11.28 2.05 5.90
N PRO A 227 12.34 2.88 5.78
CA PRO A 227 13.70 2.34 5.60
C PRO A 227 14.16 1.42 6.72
N VAL A 228 13.75 1.69 7.98
CA VAL A 228 14.06 0.82 9.12
C VAL A 228 13.37 -0.53 8.97
N GLY A 229 12.08 -0.54 8.64
CA GLY A 229 11.31 -1.76 8.36
C GLY A 229 11.88 -2.56 7.20
N ILE A 230 12.26 -1.90 6.10
CA ILE A 230 12.95 -2.54 4.97
C ILE A 230 14.23 -3.25 5.44
N GLN A 231 15.08 -2.59 6.23
CA GLN A 231 16.29 -3.20 6.74
C GLN A 231 15.99 -4.37 7.67
N GLN A 232 15.01 -4.23 8.55
CA GLN A 232 14.68 -5.22 9.58
C GLN A 232 14.01 -6.46 9.01
N PHE A 233 13.09 -6.31 8.06
CA PHE A 233 12.22 -7.40 7.59
C PHE A 233 12.62 -7.94 6.21
N ILE A 234 13.20 -7.10 5.34
CA ILE A 234 13.64 -7.52 3.99
C ILE A 234 15.14 -7.84 3.99
N GLY A 235 15.95 -7.06 4.73
CA GLY A 235 17.41 -7.24 4.83
C GLY A 235 18.18 -6.90 3.55
N ARG A 236 17.52 -6.28 2.56
CA ARG A 236 18.11 -5.81 1.30
C ARG A 236 17.57 -4.47 0.92
N ARG A 237 18.45 -3.58 0.44
CA ARG A 237 18.06 -2.29 -0.09
C ARG A 237 17.32 -2.48 -1.42
N PRO A 238 16.11 -1.90 -1.60
CA PRO A 238 15.37 -1.99 -2.85
C PRO A 238 16.09 -1.27 -3.99
N ILE A 239 15.75 -1.66 -5.23
CA ILE A 239 16.14 -0.93 -6.44
C ILE A 239 14.95 -0.18 -7.07
N ALA A 240 13.73 -0.41 -6.59
CA ALA A 240 12.56 0.35 -7.00
C ALA A 240 11.66 0.64 -5.79
N SER A 241 11.08 1.84 -5.72
CA SER A 241 10.13 2.25 -4.70
C SER A 241 8.99 3.06 -5.28
N PHE A 242 7.80 2.82 -4.78
CA PHE A 242 6.55 3.40 -5.25
C PHE A 242 5.74 3.89 -4.05
N GLY A 243 5.30 5.14 -4.10
CA GLY A 243 4.52 5.77 -3.04
C GLY A 243 3.65 6.90 -3.57
N ASN A 244 2.94 7.62 -2.69
CA ASN A 244 2.06 8.71 -3.07
C ASN A 244 2.15 9.93 -2.14
N SER A 245 2.92 9.85 -1.06
CA SER A 245 2.91 10.89 -0.02
C SER A 245 4.29 11.19 0.56
N ASP A 246 4.37 12.21 1.42
CA ASP A 246 5.56 12.51 2.20
C ASP A 246 5.91 11.37 3.18
N GLY A 247 4.95 10.49 3.53
CA GLY A 247 5.20 9.26 4.27
C GLY A 247 6.14 8.29 3.57
N ASP A 248 6.25 8.40 2.25
CA ASP A 248 7.11 7.56 1.40
C ASP A 248 8.47 8.20 1.10
N HIS A 249 8.63 9.48 1.45
CA HIS A 249 9.79 10.27 1.10
C HIS A 249 11.10 9.59 1.53
N ALA A 250 11.19 9.15 2.78
CA ALA A 250 12.37 8.45 3.29
C ALA A 250 12.61 7.10 2.59
N MET A 251 11.55 6.37 2.21
CA MET A 251 11.66 5.12 1.45
C MET A 251 12.21 5.38 0.04
N LEU A 252 11.71 6.41 -0.65
CA LEU A 252 12.21 6.83 -1.96
C LEU A 252 13.68 7.25 -1.90
N GLN A 253 14.04 8.08 -0.90
CA GLN A 253 15.41 8.50 -0.66
C GLN A 253 16.32 7.30 -0.38
N TYR A 254 15.92 6.41 0.52
CA TYR A 254 16.68 5.21 0.86
C TYR A 254 16.91 4.31 -0.36
N THR A 255 15.91 4.19 -1.22
CA THR A 255 16.01 3.39 -2.44
C THR A 255 16.93 4.01 -3.48
N THR A 256 16.87 5.34 -3.68
CA THR A 256 17.48 5.95 -4.86
C THR A 256 18.78 6.71 -4.61
N ILE A 257 18.99 7.29 -3.42
CA ILE A 257 20.19 8.14 -3.18
C ILE A 257 21.42 7.26 -2.98
N ASN A 258 22.40 7.43 -3.86
CA ASN A 258 23.67 6.69 -3.81
C ASN A 258 23.47 5.16 -3.71
N ASN A 259 22.48 4.63 -4.42
CA ASN A 259 22.33 3.19 -4.53
C ASN A 259 23.44 2.64 -5.44
N PRO A 260 24.16 1.58 -5.05
CA PRO A 260 25.20 1.00 -5.89
C PRO A 260 24.65 0.31 -7.14
N ARG A 261 23.35 0.06 -7.19
CA ARG A 261 22.61 -0.46 -8.36
C ARG A 261 21.79 0.63 -9.01
N PRO A 262 21.50 0.56 -10.32
CA PRO A 262 20.47 1.40 -10.92
C PRO A 262 19.17 1.30 -10.14
N SER A 263 18.57 2.44 -9.83
CA SER A 263 17.39 2.50 -8.97
C SER A 263 16.32 3.40 -9.55
N PHE A 264 15.08 3.20 -9.09
CA PHE A 264 13.89 3.87 -9.60
C PHE A 264 12.98 4.31 -8.45
N GLY A 265 12.49 5.54 -8.53
CA GLY A 265 11.48 6.09 -7.62
C GLY A 265 10.29 6.61 -8.39
N LEU A 266 9.07 6.31 -7.90
CA LEU A 266 7.83 6.77 -8.51
C LEU A 266 6.87 7.26 -7.44
N ILE A 267 6.20 8.38 -7.73
CA ILE A 267 5.18 9.00 -6.89
C ILE A 267 3.88 9.07 -7.66
N VAL A 268 2.81 8.49 -7.13
CA VAL A 268 1.45 8.67 -7.63
C VAL A 268 0.91 9.99 -7.10
N HIS A 269 0.67 10.94 -7.98
CA HIS A 269 0.04 12.22 -7.68
C HIS A 269 -1.46 12.13 -7.96
N HIS A 270 -2.25 12.27 -6.91
CA HIS A 270 -3.71 12.18 -6.97
C HIS A 270 -4.30 13.48 -7.54
N SER A 271 -4.55 13.49 -8.85
CA SER A 271 -5.01 14.67 -9.60
C SER A 271 -6.42 14.52 -10.21
N ASP A 272 -7.07 13.36 -10.04
CA ASP A 272 -8.35 13.04 -10.66
C ASP A 272 -9.51 13.00 -9.65
N ASP A 273 -10.18 14.13 -9.48
CA ASP A 273 -11.37 14.24 -8.62
C ASP A 273 -12.66 13.67 -9.23
N GLN A 274 -12.64 13.36 -10.51
CA GLN A 274 -13.78 12.80 -11.23
C GLN A 274 -13.89 11.29 -11.03
N ARG A 275 -12.79 10.55 -11.28
CA ARG A 275 -12.74 9.10 -11.18
C ARG A 275 -12.33 8.61 -9.79
N GLU A 276 -11.48 9.41 -9.09
CA GLU A 276 -10.94 9.12 -7.77
C GLU A 276 -11.03 10.38 -6.88
N TYR A 277 -10.16 10.60 -5.93
CA TYR A 277 -10.06 11.81 -5.11
C TYR A 277 -8.81 12.58 -5.51
N ALA A 278 -8.90 13.92 -5.60
CA ALA A 278 -7.73 14.76 -5.81
C ALA A 278 -7.27 15.37 -4.47
N TYR A 279 -6.00 15.18 -4.16
CA TYR A 279 -5.37 15.74 -2.96
C TYR A 279 -3.84 15.77 -3.12
N ASP A 280 -3.20 16.69 -2.41
CA ASP A 280 -1.73 16.85 -2.38
C ASP A 280 -1.28 17.54 -1.08
N ALA A 281 -1.00 18.84 -1.15
CA ALA A 281 -0.45 19.62 -0.04
C ALA A 281 -1.38 19.79 1.17
N LYS A 282 -2.69 19.67 0.96
CA LYS A 282 -3.72 19.87 2.01
C LYS A 282 -4.72 18.73 2.04
N PRO A 283 -4.27 17.53 2.40
CA PRO A 283 -5.16 16.38 2.52
C PRO A 283 -6.12 16.59 3.70
N LYS A 284 -7.26 15.89 3.66
CA LYS A 284 -8.21 15.90 4.78
C LYS A 284 -7.74 15.03 5.94
N ILE A 285 -7.02 13.94 5.66
CA ILE A 285 -6.56 12.95 6.65
C ILE A 285 -5.11 12.57 6.38
N THR A 286 -4.86 11.77 5.37
CA THR A 286 -3.57 11.21 4.95
C THR A 286 -3.21 11.65 3.54
N GLY A 287 -2.06 11.26 3.03
CA GLY A 287 -1.67 11.50 1.65
C GLY A 287 -1.09 12.90 1.39
N LYS A 288 -0.55 13.57 2.44
CA LYS A 288 0.14 14.84 2.23
C LYS A 288 1.35 14.64 1.33
N LEU A 289 1.42 15.44 0.26
CA LEU A 289 2.49 15.36 -0.73
C LEU A 289 3.04 16.77 -1.01
N ILE A 290 4.16 17.12 -0.39
CA ILE A 290 4.85 18.40 -0.55
C ILE A 290 6.34 18.17 -0.75
N GLU A 291 7.02 17.56 0.24
CA GLU A 291 8.47 17.47 0.25
C GLU A 291 8.97 16.46 -0.78
N ALA A 292 8.32 15.32 -0.91
CA ALA A 292 8.67 14.34 -1.93
C ALA A 292 8.44 14.88 -3.34
N LEU A 293 7.34 15.61 -3.57
CA LEU A 293 7.05 16.24 -4.86
C LEU A 293 8.10 17.31 -5.22
N LYS A 294 8.54 18.09 -4.24
CA LYS A 294 9.57 19.13 -4.41
C LYS A 294 10.95 18.54 -4.72
N GLU A 295 11.30 17.42 -4.09
CA GLU A 295 12.59 16.76 -4.29
C GLU A 295 12.63 15.92 -5.58
N ALA A 296 11.50 15.40 -6.04
CA ALA A 296 11.39 14.46 -7.15
C ALA A 296 12.16 14.88 -8.43
N PRO A 297 12.09 16.15 -8.91
CA PRO A 297 12.83 16.57 -10.11
C PRO A 297 14.35 16.46 -9.94
N GLN A 298 14.87 16.76 -8.74
CA GLN A 298 16.31 16.72 -8.47
C GLN A 298 16.83 15.27 -8.37
N ARG A 299 15.96 14.34 -7.97
CA ARG A 299 16.26 12.90 -7.84
C ARG A 299 15.96 12.09 -9.08
N GLY A 300 15.29 12.69 -10.06
CA GLY A 300 14.83 11.97 -11.24
C GLY A 300 13.71 10.97 -10.94
N TRP A 301 12.94 11.19 -9.86
CA TRP A 301 11.77 10.36 -9.57
C TRP A 301 10.65 10.65 -10.58
N THR A 302 9.98 9.61 -11.01
CA THR A 302 8.83 9.72 -11.91
C THR A 302 7.61 10.16 -11.10
N ILE A 303 6.98 11.25 -11.53
CA ILE A 303 5.70 11.70 -10.97
C ILE A 303 4.62 11.27 -11.93
N VAL A 304 3.70 10.44 -11.47
CA VAL A 304 2.53 9.98 -12.21
C VAL A 304 1.37 10.91 -11.92
N ASP A 305 0.88 11.59 -12.94
CA ASP A 305 -0.38 12.32 -12.87
C ASP A 305 -1.53 11.33 -13.12
N MET A 306 -2.27 11.00 -12.07
CA MET A 306 -3.34 9.99 -12.14
C MET A 306 -4.35 10.29 -13.25
N LYS A 307 -4.68 11.54 -13.50
CA LYS A 307 -5.64 11.96 -14.51
C LYS A 307 -5.14 11.82 -15.94
N GLN A 308 -3.85 12.07 -16.14
CA GLN A 308 -3.24 12.11 -17.47
C GLN A 308 -2.55 10.80 -17.86
N ASP A 309 -1.89 10.14 -16.89
CA ASP A 309 -1.07 8.98 -17.14
C ASP A 309 -1.85 7.65 -17.07
N TRP A 310 -3.05 7.64 -16.46
CA TRP A 310 -3.89 6.46 -16.34
C TRP A 310 -5.16 6.56 -17.18
N ASN A 311 -5.33 5.65 -18.15
CA ASN A 311 -6.55 5.58 -18.93
C ASN A 311 -7.67 4.82 -18.20
N VAL A 312 -7.31 3.91 -17.32
CA VAL A 312 -8.21 3.17 -16.41
C VAL A 312 -7.64 3.30 -15.00
N ILE A 313 -8.46 3.67 -14.01
CA ILE A 313 -8.04 3.69 -12.60
C ILE A 313 -8.39 2.36 -11.93
N PHE A 314 -9.63 1.90 -12.08
CA PHE A 314 -10.14 0.72 -11.41
C PHE A 314 -10.49 -0.41 -12.38
N PRO A 315 -10.32 -1.68 -11.99
CA PRO A 315 -10.67 -2.83 -12.86
C PRO A 315 -12.09 -2.79 -13.39
N PHE A 316 -13.05 -2.33 -12.59
CA PHE A 316 -14.47 -2.29 -12.94
C PHE A 316 -14.81 -1.24 -14.02
N GLU A 317 -13.96 -0.26 -14.27
CA GLU A 317 -14.17 0.70 -15.37
C GLU A 317 -14.13 0.00 -16.72
N ARG A 318 -13.33 -1.04 -16.89
CA ARG A 318 -13.29 -1.86 -18.12
C ARG A 318 -14.58 -2.63 -18.35
N GLU A 319 -15.28 -3.04 -17.30
CA GLU A 319 -16.57 -3.72 -17.39
C GLU A 319 -17.63 -2.76 -17.91
N ILE A 320 -17.63 -1.51 -17.39
CA ILE A 320 -18.57 -0.46 -17.81
C ILE A 320 -18.37 -0.12 -19.29
N LEU A 321 -17.14 0.06 -19.74
CA LEU A 321 -16.83 0.37 -21.14
C LEU A 321 -17.29 -0.73 -22.10
N ARG A 322 -17.09 -2.02 -21.75
CA ARG A 322 -17.56 -3.14 -22.56
C ARG A 322 -19.09 -3.20 -22.72
N HIS A 323 -19.85 -2.71 -21.72
CA HIS A 323 -21.32 -2.67 -21.77
C HIS A 323 -21.86 -1.46 -22.53
N LEU A 324 -21.04 -0.43 -22.76
CA LEU A 324 -21.43 0.74 -23.57
C LEU A 324 -21.16 0.52 -25.08
N ASP A 325 -20.31 -0.44 -25.42
CA ASP A 325 -19.97 -0.80 -26.82
C ASP A 325 -20.86 -1.93 -27.36
N THR A 326 -21.80 -2.46 -26.58
CA THR A 326 -22.82 -3.47 -26.97
C THR A 326 -24.21 -2.88 -27.04
#